data_cc164bcef31f9d95c56167b5d27d5c19
#
_entry.id   cc164bcef31f9d95c56167b5d27d5c19
#
_cell.length_a   1.000
_cell.length_b   1.000
_cell.length_c   1.000
_cell.angle_alpha   90.00
_cell.angle_beta   90.00
_cell.angle_gamma   90.00
#
_symmetry.space_group_name_H-M   'P 1'
#
loop_
_entity.id
_entity.type
_entity.pdbx_description
1 polymer ?
#
loop_
_entity_poly.entity_id
_entity_poly.type
_entity_poly.pdbx_seq_one_letter_code
_entity_poly.pdbx_strand_id
1 'polypeptide(L)'
;MNMKKSLIYILALSAIVGCQKSEVSEQIPAEGESSAVIVGSFPETKTSFVDEGNVMKTEWVKDDAIGIYWYKWGKIDPEKTAVVERCINGKGVAKDNGNSVFFELKGDTGYLMAQAWVDYLTYAYYPYFDKAGDDPMSVKFVLPSEQTQSSAGDLSHLSAIDLLYATTMANWDYNSKEPDAKEVKMTFNHALSVLNIALTSAQSNYSVSDIRVRFEDESEIFSVTEGSVNLSDGSLTLTSGTPEISLHFNEAAKLSATPVNAYMTITPGHAGKTFSVYATVNGIETKLGSKKIPASGLPAGVKAGLSFEVNEIKAEYTDLSTAGVANCYLISAPGNYKFKATVKGNGVVPEMLSSAVASVEMTPKSALVLWYNTKYDGKKPWNDASPVYVNSVSLDNGYICFSTPKEFVPGNVVIAAFAEENVTYDNITVDENRNITNATLLWSWNIWAAEGYDYEADAITVGGYKVMNRNLGAILDASSTSGEYEPVNAVGNFYQWGRKDPFPTFDNYRTYQPCVYFYKLLTVPT
;
A
#
# COMPACT_ATOMS: atom_id res chain seq x y z
N MET A 1 -72.07 -5.69 -25.64
CA MET A 1 -70.65 -6.06 -25.80
C MET A 1 -69.83 -5.25 -24.79
N ASN A 2 -69.52 -5.87 -23.65
CA ASN A 2 -69.04 -5.22 -22.43
C ASN A 2 -67.58 -5.06 -22.45
N MET A 3 -67.09 -3.82 -22.38
CA MET A 3 -65.71 -3.51 -22.02
C MET A 3 -65.60 -3.24 -20.51
N LYS A 4 -64.91 -4.12 -19.79
CA LYS A 4 -64.61 -3.94 -18.37
C LYS A 4 -63.46 -2.96 -18.22
N LYS A 5 -63.66 -1.87 -17.51
CA LYS A 5 -62.63 -0.93 -17.05
C LYS A 5 -61.95 -1.55 -15.82
N SER A 6 -60.66 -1.84 -15.90
CA SER A 6 -59.82 -2.19 -14.74
C SER A 6 -59.34 -0.91 -14.05
N LEU A 7 -59.76 -0.76 -12.83
CA LEU A 7 -59.34 0.32 -11.93
C LEU A 7 -58.05 -0.14 -11.23
N ILE A 8 -56.94 0.53 -11.47
CA ILE A 8 -55.69 0.32 -10.76
C ILE A 8 -55.73 1.16 -9.48
N TYR A 9 -55.83 0.50 -8.34
CA TYR A 9 -55.60 1.11 -7.03
C TYR A 9 -54.10 1.19 -6.77
N ILE A 10 -53.57 2.41 -6.70
CA ILE A 10 -52.22 2.67 -6.15
C ILE A 10 -52.42 2.69 -4.63
N LEU A 11 -51.96 1.63 -3.98
CA LEU A 11 -51.80 1.60 -2.53
C LEU A 11 -50.48 2.29 -2.18
N ALA A 12 -50.57 3.48 -1.64
CA ALA A 12 -49.42 4.12 -0.98
C ALA A 12 -49.17 3.38 0.35
N LEU A 13 -48.14 2.53 0.37
CA LEU A 13 -47.65 1.92 1.61
C LEU A 13 -46.72 2.94 2.29
N SER A 14 -47.27 3.64 3.28
CA SER A 14 -46.44 4.38 4.24
C SER A 14 -45.72 3.35 5.12
N ALA A 15 -44.43 3.13 4.83
CA ALA A 15 -43.58 2.34 5.71
C ALA A 15 -43.34 3.14 6.99
N ILE A 16 -44.04 2.75 8.03
CA ILE A 16 -43.66 3.10 9.41
C ILE A 16 -42.43 2.27 9.73
N VAL A 17 -41.28 2.89 9.72
CA VAL A 17 -40.04 2.28 10.28
C VAL A 17 -40.25 2.27 11.79
N GLY A 18 -40.82 1.19 12.30
CA GLY A 18 -40.81 0.88 13.71
C GLY A 18 -39.39 0.40 14.07
N CYS A 19 -38.78 1.04 15.07
CA CYS A 19 -37.65 0.45 15.78
C CYS A 19 -38.05 -0.96 16.22
N GLN A 20 -37.54 -1.99 15.57
CA GLN A 20 -37.56 -3.34 16.10
C GLN A 20 -36.58 -3.39 17.28
N LYS A 21 -37.12 -3.32 18.50
CA LYS A 21 -36.43 -3.87 19.66
C LYS A 21 -36.19 -5.35 19.37
N SER A 22 -34.93 -5.76 19.20
CA SER A 22 -34.61 -7.18 19.19
C SER A 22 -34.91 -7.74 20.59
N GLU A 23 -35.99 -8.51 20.69
CA GLU A 23 -36.26 -9.28 21.90
C GLU A 23 -35.20 -10.39 21.98
N VAL A 24 -34.22 -10.18 22.84
CA VAL A 24 -33.23 -11.20 23.23
C VAL A 24 -33.96 -12.22 24.08
N SER A 25 -33.99 -13.47 23.62
CA SER A 25 -34.45 -14.60 24.45
C SER A 25 -33.53 -14.71 25.68
N GLU A 26 -34.09 -14.44 26.84
CA GLU A 26 -33.41 -14.55 28.13
C GLU A 26 -32.87 -15.96 28.36
N GLN A 27 -31.55 -16.12 28.38
CA GLN A 27 -30.94 -17.16 29.21
C GLN A 27 -30.76 -16.58 30.60
N ILE A 28 -31.66 -16.91 31.50
CA ILE A 28 -31.59 -16.56 32.92
C ILE A 28 -30.37 -17.25 33.51
N PRO A 29 -29.36 -16.52 34.06
CA PRO A 29 -28.26 -17.13 34.79
C PRO A 29 -28.81 -17.80 36.07
N ALA A 30 -28.13 -18.85 36.54
CA ALA A 30 -28.46 -19.52 37.77
C ALA A 30 -28.46 -18.54 38.98
N GLU A 31 -29.36 -18.77 39.95
CA GLU A 31 -29.48 -17.91 41.14
C GLU A 31 -28.13 -17.66 41.83
N GLY A 32 -27.67 -16.42 41.83
CA GLY A 32 -26.48 -15.94 42.56
C GLY A 32 -25.44 -15.20 41.75
N GLU A 33 -25.42 -15.27 40.43
CA GLU A 33 -24.45 -14.59 39.58
C GLU A 33 -25.16 -13.59 38.64
N SER A 34 -25.04 -12.30 38.93
CA SER A 34 -25.49 -11.24 38.02
C SER A 34 -24.31 -10.78 37.16
N SER A 35 -24.22 -11.25 35.93
CA SER A 35 -23.26 -10.74 34.94
C SER A 35 -23.83 -9.50 34.23
N ALA A 36 -23.01 -8.47 34.09
CA ALA A 36 -23.34 -7.34 33.24
C ALA A 36 -23.16 -7.72 31.75
N VAL A 37 -24.02 -7.17 30.91
CA VAL A 37 -23.95 -7.34 29.46
C VAL A 37 -23.46 -6.03 28.85
N ILE A 38 -22.48 -6.11 27.95
CA ILE A 38 -22.03 -4.94 27.21
C ILE A 38 -22.88 -4.77 25.97
N VAL A 39 -23.46 -3.58 25.81
CA VAL A 39 -24.22 -3.18 24.62
C VAL A 39 -23.41 -2.14 23.88
N GLY A 40 -22.89 -2.52 22.72
CA GLY A 40 -22.18 -1.61 21.82
C GLY A 40 -23.13 -0.99 20.83
N SER A 41 -23.08 0.33 20.67
CA SER A 41 -23.83 1.09 19.68
C SER A 41 -22.94 2.16 19.04
N PHE A 42 -23.37 2.64 17.87
CA PHE A 42 -22.79 3.81 17.23
C PHE A 42 -23.61 5.07 17.54
N PRO A 43 -23.00 6.29 17.44
CA PRO A 43 -23.76 7.52 17.57
C PRO A 43 -24.96 7.55 16.63
N GLU A 44 -26.11 8.08 17.07
CA GLU A 44 -27.34 8.16 16.26
C GLU A 44 -27.24 9.07 15.01
N THR A 45 -26.13 9.75 14.81
CA THR A 45 -25.84 10.51 13.60
C THR A 45 -25.62 9.52 12.47
N LYS A 46 -26.59 9.39 11.59
CA LYS A 46 -26.65 8.56 10.40
C LYS A 46 -25.31 8.45 9.69
N THR A 47 -24.60 7.38 9.92
CA THR A 47 -23.32 7.10 9.29
C THR A 47 -23.39 5.71 8.70
N SER A 48 -23.77 5.62 7.43
CA SER A 48 -23.53 4.38 6.70
C SER A 48 -22.35 4.57 5.79
N PHE A 49 -21.56 3.51 5.59
CA PHE A 49 -20.75 3.39 4.37
C PHE A 49 -21.67 3.29 3.12
N VAL A 50 -22.78 3.97 3.12
CA VAL A 50 -23.63 4.22 1.98
C VAL A 50 -23.38 5.66 1.56
N ASP A 51 -23.24 5.89 0.30
CA ASP A 51 -22.73 7.08 -0.40
C ASP A 51 -23.61 8.36 -0.25
N GLU A 52 -24.04 8.68 0.97
CA GLU A 52 -24.78 9.89 1.28
C GLU A 52 -24.05 10.73 2.35
N GLY A 53 -23.05 11.51 1.89
CA GLY A 53 -22.39 12.50 2.74
C GLY A 53 -21.07 12.04 3.38
N ASN A 54 -20.39 12.97 4.06
CA ASN A 54 -19.03 12.81 4.59
C ASN A 54 -18.94 12.01 5.91
N VAL A 55 -19.86 11.12 6.22
CA VAL A 55 -19.93 10.42 7.50
C VAL A 55 -19.86 8.91 7.28
N MET A 56 -19.08 8.23 8.11
CA MET A 56 -18.92 6.77 8.08
C MET A 56 -20.07 6.13 8.87
N LYS A 57 -20.75 5.10 8.33
CA LYS A 57 -21.68 4.27 9.08
C LYS A 57 -21.14 2.84 9.16
N THR A 58 -21.06 2.35 10.35
CA THR A 58 -20.64 0.99 10.65
C THR A 58 -21.79 0.25 11.31
N GLU A 59 -22.02 -0.98 10.92
CA GLU A 59 -22.93 -1.91 11.60
C GLU A 59 -22.10 -3.07 12.14
N TRP A 60 -22.43 -3.50 13.35
CA TRP A 60 -21.85 -4.71 13.89
C TRP A 60 -22.26 -5.91 13.08
N VAL A 61 -21.33 -6.80 12.85
CA VAL A 61 -21.58 -8.12 12.26
C VAL A 61 -21.43 -9.16 13.35
N LYS A 62 -22.30 -10.16 13.32
CA LYS A 62 -22.20 -11.29 14.24
C LYS A 62 -20.78 -11.86 14.21
N ASP A 63 -20.28 -12.18 15.38
CA ASP A 63 -18.92 -12.65 15.66
C ASP A 63 -17.83 -11.57 15.61
N ASP A 64 -18.16 -10.30 15.34
CA ASP A 64 -17.23 -9.19 15.58
C ASP A 64 -16.73 -9.24 17.02
N ALA A 65 -15.42 -9.02 17.19
CA ALA A 65 -14.80 -9.12 18.50
C ALA A 65 -14.23 -7.77 18.96
N ILE A 66 -14.54 -7.38 20.20
CA ILE A 66 -14.03 -6.18 20.87
C ILE A 66 -13.10 -6.55 22.02
N GLY A 67 -12.13 -5.68 22.28
CA GLY A 67 -11.33 -5.72 23.51
C GLY A 67 -11.92 -4.83 24.58
N ILE A 68 -11.90 -5.29 25.81
CA ILE A 68 -12.57 -4.64 26.93
C ILE A 68 -11.61 -4.51 28.10
N TYR A 69 -11.58 -3.31 28.67
CA TYR A 69 -10.94 -3.03 29.94
C TYR A 69 -11.99 -2.48 30.88
N TRP A 70 -12.04 -2.95 32.12
CA TRP A 70 -12.88 -2.33 33.14
C TRP A 70 -12.22 -2.32 34.51
N TYR A 71 -12.54 -1.30 35.28
CA TYR A 71 -12.04 -1.09 36.60
C TYR A 71 -13.20 -0.81 37.54
N LYS A 72 -13.24 -1.55 38.64
CA LYS A 72 -14.19 -1.31 39.70
C LYS A 72 -13.76 -0.08 40.50
N TRP A 73 -14.61 0.93 40.54
CA TRP A 73 -14.38 2.15 41.29
C TRP A 73 -15.19 2.08 42.58
N GLY A 74 -14.57 1.69 43.71
CA GLY A 74 -15.25 1.69 45.01
C GLY A 74 -15.55 3.11 45.51
N LYS A 75 -16.61 3.30 46.32
CA LYS A 75 -16.74 4.52 47.12
C LYS A 75 -15.41 4.73 47.81
N ILE A 76 -14.76 5.85 47.53
CA ILE A 76 -13.46 6.20 48.09
C ILE A 76 -13.59 6.26 49.61
N ASP A 77 -13.21 5.21 50.31
CA ASP A 77 -12.66 5.34 51.62
C ASP A 77 -11.34 6.10 51.41
N PRO A 78 -11.18 7.32 51.94
CA PRO A 78 -9.98 8.12 51.71
C PRO A 78 -8.68 7.40 52.08
N GLU A 79 -8.76 6.29 52.77
CA GLU A 79 -7.62 5.46 53.18
C GLU A 79 -7.39 4.22 52.29
N LYS A 80 -8.26 3.94 51.29
CA LYS A 80 -8.17 2.75 50.41
C LYS A 80 -8.33 3.11 48.93
N THR A 81 -7.28 3.55 48.32
CA THR A 81 -7.16 3.75 46.84
C THR A 81 -6.84 2.46 46.10
N ALA A 82 -7.39 1.32 46.46
CA ALA A 82 -7.12 0.07 45.76
C ALA A 82 -8.23 -0.23 44.75
N VAL A 83 -7.88 -0.26 43.46
CA VAL A 83 -8.65 -0.97 42.41
C VAL A 83 -8.65 -2.45 42.81
N VAL A 84 -9.78 -2.95 43.30
CA VAL A 84 -9.86 -4.31 43.86
C VAL A 84 -10.10 -5.36 42.78
N GLU A 85 -10.76 -4.99 41.68
CA GLU A 85 -11.08 -5.90 40.57
C GLU A 85 -10.93 -5.15 39.25
N ARG A 86 -10.41 -5.83 38.26
CA ARG A 86 -10.20 -5.28 36.92
C ARG A 86 -10.26 -6.37 35.86
N CYS A 87 -10.69 -6.01 34.64
CA CYS A 87 -10.50 -6.80 33.42
C CYS A 87 -9.47 -6.09 32.55
N ILE A 88 -8.54 -6.83 31.99
CA ILE A 88 -7.51 -6.34 31.11
C ILE A 88 -7.63 -7.08 29.79
N ASN A 89 -7.94 -6.32 28.71
CA ASN A 89 -8.08 -6.85 27.36
C ASN A 89 -8.98 -8.09 27.26
N GLY A 90 -10.12 -8.04 27.95
CA GLY A 90 -11.13 -9.09 27.86
C GLY A 90 -11.77 -9.12 26.47
N LYS A 91 -12.07 -10.32 25.96
CA LYS A 91 -12.69 -10.47 24.64
C LYS A 91 -14.21 -10.52 24.75
N GLY A 92 -14.89 -9.59 24.06
CA GLY A 92 -16.33 -9.60 23.85
C GLY A 92 -16.65 -9.95 22.40
N VAL A 93 -17.68 -10.76 22.16
CA VAL A 93 -18.10 -11.20 20.80
C VAL A 93 -19.53 -10.82 20.55
N ALA A 94 -19.79 -10.14 19.42
CA ALA A 94 -21.13 -9.72 19.02
C ALA A 94 -22.05 -10.92 18.77
N LYS A 95 -23.26 -10.88 19.32
CA LYS A 95 -24.24 -11.95 19.19
C LYS A 95 -25.03 -11.87 17.89
N ASP A 96 -25.26 -10.68 17.39
CA ASP A 96 -26.13 -10.39 16.24
C ASP A 96 -25.51 -9.32 15.33
N ASN A 97 -26.15 -9.09 14.20
CA ASN A 97 -25.87 -7.97 13.31
C ASN A 97 -26.69 -6.74 13.71
N GLY A 98 -26.17 -5.54 13.52
CA GLY A 98 -26.95 -4.31 13.65
C GLY A 98 -26.19 -3.13 14.25
N ASN A 99 -26.90 -2.00 14.36
CA ASN A 99 -26.33 -0.75 14.90
C ASN A 99 -26.12 -0.80 16.41
N SER A 100 -26.81 -1.69 17.11
CA SER A 100 -26.69 -1.90 18.55
C SER A 100 -26.79 -3.39 18.82
N VAL A 101 -25.76 -3.96 19.43
CA VAL A 101 -25.65 -5.42 19.65
C VAL A 101 -25.15 -5.71 21.06
N PHE A 102 -25.45 -6.91 21.53
CA PHE A 102 -24.89 -7.44 22.77
C PHE A 102 -23.56 -8.15 22.50
N PHE A 103 -22.60 -7.93 23.38
CA PHE A 103 -21.32 -8.63 23.38
C PHE A 103 -21.26 -9.66 24.49
N GLU A 104 -21.05 -10.91 24.11
CA GLU A 104 -20.77 -11.98 25.04
C GLU A 104 -19.28 -12.00 25.40
N LEU A 105 -18.99 -11.89 26.69
CA LEU A 105 -17.61 -12.03 27.16
C LEU A 105 -17.16 -13.49 27.07
N LYS A 106 -15.96 -13.73 26.55
CA LYS A 106 -15.38 -15.05 26.34
C LYS A 106 -14.23 -15.33 27.32
N GLY A 107 -14.18 -16.57 27.82
CA GLY A 107 -13.09 -17.07 28.69
C GLY A 107 -13.15 -16.56 30.13
N ASP A 108 -12.03 -16.72 30.87
CA ASP A 108 -11.87 -16.31 32.29
C ASP A 108 -11.64 -14.81 32.46
N THR A 109 -12.10 -13.99 31.53
CA THR A 109 -11.85 -12.54 31.48
C THR A 109 -12.60 -11.74 32.56
N GLY A 110 -13.10 -12.43 33.58
CA GLY A 110 -13.79 -11.81 34.70
C GLY A 110 -15.12 -11.20 34.29
N TYR A 111 -16.20 -11.65 34.86
CA TYR A 111 -17.51 -11.05 34.65
C TYR A 111 -17.55 -9.68 35.29
N LEU A 112 -18.14 -8.69 34.63
CA LEU A 112 -18.63 -7.50 35.29
C LEU A 112 -19.68 -7.95 36.31
N MET A 113 -19.28 -8.17 37.56
CA MET A 113 -20.21 -8.49 38.63
C MET A 113 -20.83 -7.19 39.11
N ALA A 114 -22.11 -7.01 38.88
CA ALA A 114 -22.85 -5.88 39.38
C ALA A 114 -22.91 -5.96 40.93
N GLN A 115 -22.13 -5.14 41.61
CA GLN A 115 -22.26 -4.94 43.05
C GLN A 115 -22.94 -3.59 43.30
N ALA A 116 -23.88 -3.61 44.24
CA ALA A 116 -24.55 -2.37 44.70
C ALA A 116 -23.51 -1.32 45.11
N TRP A 117 -23.76 -0.06 44.72
CA TRP A 117 -22.96 1.11 45.10
C TRP A 117 -21.54 1.17 44.56
N VAL A 118 -21.27 0.50 43.46
CA VAL A 118 -19.95 0.50 42.79
C VAL A 118 -20.07 1.07 41.39
N ASP A 119 -19.22 2.02 41.08
CA ASP A 119 -19.04 2.52 39.72
C ASP A 119 -18.03 1.67 38.98
N TYR A 120 -18.29 1.40 37.68
CA TYR A 120 -17.40 0.68 36.78
C TYR A 120 -16.98 1.61 35.66
N LEU A 121 -15.69 1.92 35.60
CA LEU A 121 -15.12 2.61 34.44
C LEU A 121 -14.73 1.57 33.39
N THR A 122 -15.38 1.63 32.26
CA THR A 122 -15.24 0.64 31.19
C THR A 122 -14.74 1.31 29.92
N TYR A 123 -13.74 0.68 29.29
CA TYR A 123 -13.19 1.04 27.98
C TYR A 123 -13.34 -0.14 27.04
N ALA A 124 -13.56 0.14 25.76
CA ALA A 124 -13.58 -0.90 24.74
C ALA A 124 -12.98 -0.41 23.42
N TYR A 125 -12.51 -1.35 22.62
CA TYR A 125 -11.98 -1.06 21.28
C TYR A 125 -12.33 -2.19 20.31
N TYR A 126 -12.30 -1.90 19.03
CA TYR A 126 -12.47 -2.84 17.92
C TYR A 126 -11.41 -2.53 16.84
N PRO A 127 -10.90 -3.54 16.12
CA PRO A 127 -11.08 -4.97 16.33
C PRO A 127 -10.26 -5.51 17.52
N TYR A 128 -10.70 -6.61 18.10
CA TYR A 128 -9.96 -7.27 19.19
C TYR A 128 -8.57 -7.73 18.74
N PHE A 129 -7.59 -7.47 19.59
CA PHE A 129 -6.21 -7.84 19.36
C PHE A 129 -5.58 -8.42 20.64
N ASP A 130 -5.09 -9.67 20.61
CA ASP A 130 -4.56 -10.36 21.79
C ASP A 130 -3.39 -9.63 22.47
N LYS A 131 -2.60 -8.88 21.68
CA LYS A 131 -1.40 -8.17 22.16
C LYS A 131 -1.62 -6.66 22.31
N ALA A 132 -2.85 -6.25 22.59
CA ALA A 132 -3.23 -4.85 22.72
C ALA A 132 -2.49 -4.09 23.83
N GLY A 133 -2.02 -4.80 24.84
CA GLY A 133 -1.39 -4.24 26.05
C GLY A 133 -2.34 -4.19 27.24
N ASP A 134 -1.82 -3.78 28.38
CA ASP A 134 -2.53 -3.80 29.68
C ASP A 134 -3.13 -2.44 30.04
N ASP A 135 -2.80 -1.39 29.31
CA ASP A 135 -3.21 -0.01 29.57
C ASP A 135 -4.23 0.48 28.53
N PRO A 136 -5.48 0.78 28.91
CA PRO A 136 -6.49 1.32 28.00
C PRO A 136 -6.16 2.72 27.47
N MET A 137 -5.21 3.43 28.09
CA MET A 137 -4.72 4.71 27.57
C MET A 137 -3.65 4.54 26.50
N SER A 138 -3.21 3.30 26.22
CA SER A 138 -2.15 3.00 25.24
C SER A 138 -2.35 1.64 24.58
N VAL A 139 -3.55 1.40 24.04
CA VAL A 139 -3.90 0.16 23.35
C VAL A 139 -3.19 0.11 22.01
N LYS A 140 -2.39 -0.92 21.77
CA LYS A 140 -1.61 -1.08 20.54
C LYS A 140 -2.50 -1.33 19.33
N PHE A 141 -2.13 -0.76 18.19
CA PHE A 141 -2.76 -1.03 16.91
C PHE A 141 -1.77 -0.93 15.76
N VAL A 142 -2.15 -1.48 14.62
CA VAL A 142 -1.45 -1.34 13.34
C VAL A 142 -2.45 -0.91 12.27
N LEU A 143 -1.98 -0.16 11.27
CA LEU A 143 -2.74 0.18 10.07
C LEU A 143 -1.90 -0.21 8.86
N PRO A 144 -2.30 -1.24 8.09
CA PRO A 144 -1.49 -1.76 6.99
C PRO A 144 -1.28 -0.71 5.89
N SER A 145 -0.08 -0.69 5.33
CA SER A 145 0.26 0.16 4.17
C SER A 145 -0.35 -0.34 2.86
N GLU A 146 -0.68 -1.63 2.81
CA GLU A 146 -1.34 -2.27 1.68
C GLU A 146 -2.74 -2.67 2.09
N GLN A 147 -3.75 -2.15 1.37
CA GLN A 147 -5.16 -2.48 1.56
C GLN A 147 -5.71 -3.10 0.28
N THR A 148 -6.73 -3.93 0.39
CA THR A 148 -7.30 -4.62 -0.77
C THR A 148 -8.81 -4.43 -0.78
N GLN A 149 -9.33 -3.92 -1.89
CA GLN A 149 -10.76 -3.74 -2.14
C GLN A 149 -11.21 -4.77 -3.17
N SER A 150 -12.29 -5.51 -2.90
CA SER A 150 -12.73 -6.62 -3.76
C SER A 150 -13.21 -6.13 -5.12
N SER A 151 -13.94 -5.01 -5.16
CA SER A 151 -14.42 -4.37 -6.39
C SER A 151 -14.63 -2.87 -6.18
N ALA A 152 -14.79 -2.12 -7.25
CA ALA A 152 -15.09 -0.69 -7.20
C ALA A 152 -16.34 -0.42 -6.32
N GLY A 153 -16.18 0.47 -5.35
CA GLY A 153 -17.28 0.85 -4.44
C GLY A 153 -17.56 -0.12 -3.30
N ASP A 154 -16.87 -1.27 -3.22
CA ASP A 154 -16.98 -2.18 -2.08
C ASP A 154 -16.30 -1.62 -0.83
N LEU A 155 -16.96 -1.72 0.31
CA LEU A 155 -16.54 -1.18 1.60
C LEU A 155 -16.20 -2.28 2.61
N SER A 156 -16.37 -3.55 2.26
CA SER A 156 -16.28 -4.68 3.20
C SER A 156 -14.91 -4.81 3.85
N HIS A 157 -13.83 -4.45 3.12
CA HIS A 157 -12.46 -4.51 3.63
C HIS A 157 -12.20 -3.50 4.76
N LEU A 158 -12.93 -2.39 4.83
CA LEU A 158 -12.74 -1.35 5.84
C LEU A 158 -13.02 -1.85 7.24
N SER A 159 -14.02 -2.73 7.41
CA SER A 159 -14.40 -3.26 8.72
C SER A 159 -13.26 -3.99 9.43
N ALA A 160 -12.38 -4.67 8.68
CA ALA A 160 -11.25 -5.41 9.24
C ALA A 160 -10.11 -4.52 9.78
N ILE A 161 -10.08 -3.24 9.37
CA ILE A 161 -9.01 -2.28 9.69
C ILE A 161 -9.53 -0.99 10.33
N ASP A 162 -10.82 -0.93 10.62
CA ASP A 162 -11.45 0.22 11.30
C ASP A 162 -11.15 0.15 12.79
N LEU A 163 -10.49 1.17 13.33
CA LEU A 163 -10.17 1.26 14.73
C LEU A 163 -11.24 2.06 15.47
N LEU A 164 -12.00 1.37 16.32
CA LEU A 164 -13.04 1.98 17.14
C LEU A 164 -12.63 2.02 18.60
N TYR A 165 -13.12 3.03 19.31
CA TYR A 165 -12.96 3.15 20.77
C TYR A 165 -14.25 3.59 21.43
N ALA A 166 -14.42 3.19 22.68
CA ALA A 166 -15.53 3.60 23.50
C ALA A 166 -15.11 3.67 24.98
N THR A 167 -15.71 4.59 25.70
CA THR A 167 -15.57 4.68 27.16
C THR A 167 -16.91 5.01 27.80
N THR A 168 -17.17 4.44 28.95
CA THR A 168 -18.36 4.74 29.74
C THR A 168 -18.12 4.50 31.24
N MET A 169 -18.85 5.22 32.05
CA MET A 169 -18.93 4.95 33.47
C MET A 169 -20.33 4.41 33.76
N ALA A 170 -20.41 3.16 34.16
CA ALA A 170 -21.66 2.51 34.56
C ALA A 170 -21.82 2.59 36.09
N ASN A 171 -22.92 3.19 36.52
CA ASN A 171 -23.33 3.24 37.93
C ASN A 171 -24.45 2.23 38.17
N TRP A 172 -24.29 1.34 39.12
CA TRP A 172 -25.28 0.34 39.50
C TRP A 172 -26.09 0.81 40.70
N ASP A 173 -27.33 1.22 40.44
CA ASP A 173 -28.27 1.51 41.52
C ASP A 173 -28.99 0.21 41.92
N TYR A 174 -28.70 -0.23 43.15
CA TYR A 174 -29.32 -1.43 43.74
C TYR A 174 -30.83 -1.29 43.95
N ASN A 175 -31.35 -0.06 43.97
CA ASN A 175 -32.77 0.19 44.21
C ASN A 175 -33.63 0.08 42.94
N SER A 176 -33.04 -0.01 41.77
CA SER A 176 -33.79 -0.27 40.54
C SER A 176 -34.20 -1.74 40.50
N LYS A 177 -35.48 -2.01 40.68
CA LYS A 177 -36.09 -3.33 40.50
C LYS A 177 -36.25 -3.73 39.04
N GLU A 178 -35.68 -2.95 38.15
CA GLU A 178 -35.79 -3.15 36.68
C GLU A 178 -34.68 -4.08 36.19
N PRO A 179 -34.99 -5.08 35.39
CA PRO A 179 -34.00 -6.00 34.78
C PRO A 179 -32.97 -5.32 33.90
N ASP A 180 -33.26 -4.10 33.42
CA ASP A 180 -32.38 -3.32 32.51
C ASP A 180 -31.14 -2.73 33.19
N ALA A 181 -31.01 -2.82 34.52
CA ALA A 181 -29.88 -2.30 35.30
C ALA A 181 -28.56 -3.08 35.11
N LYS A 182 -28.53 -4.08 34.23
CA LYS A 182 -27.36 -4.93 33.97
C LYS A 182 -26.64 -4.62 32.67
N GLU A 183 -27.09 -3.63 31.91
CA GLU A 183 -26.50 -3.27 30.62
C GLU A 183 -25.48 -2.16 30.77
N VAL A 184 -24.24 -2.40 30.33
CA VAL A 184 -23.22 -1.37 30.15
C VAL A 184 -23.29 -0.88 28.70
N LYS A 185 -23.92 0.28 28.51
CA LYS A 185 -24.09 0.90 27.19
C LYS A 185 -22.84 1.66 26.79
N MET A 186 -22.27 1.30 25.64
CA MET A 186 -21.07 1.92 25.10
C MET A 186 -21.34 2.46 23.69
N THR A 187 -20.97 3.71 23.46
CA THR A 187 -21.02 4.33 22.13
C THR A 187 -19.63 4.32 21.54
N PHE A 188 -19.46 3.61 20.42
CA PHE A 188 -18.19 3.48 19.73
C PHE A 188 -17.98 4.62 18.73
N ASN A 189 -16.79 5.19 18.75
CA ASN A 189 -16.35 6.24 17.85
C ASN A 189 -15.16 5.74 17.02
N HIS A 190 -15.02 6.23 15.80
CA HIS A 190 -13.88 5.92 14.94
C HIS A 190 -12.64 6.70 15.37
N ALA A 191 -11.50 6.03 15.50
CA ALA A 191 -10.20 6.67 15.75
C ALA A 191 -9.44 6.98 14.45
N LEU A 192 -9.81 6.36 13.34
CA LEU A 192 -9.21 6.54 12.01
C LEU A 192 -10.16 7.32 11.08
N SER A 193 -9.70 7.62 9.88
CA SER A 193 -10.47 8.29 8.83
C SER A 193 -10.50 7.44 7.56
N VAL A 194 -11.44 7.69 6.66
CA VAL A 194 -11.49 7.05 5.34
C VAL A 194 -11.26 8.09 4.26
N LEU A 195 -10.38 7.79 3.32
CA LEU A 195 -10.21 8.53 2.08
C LEU A 195 -10.96 7.81 0.96
N ASN A 196 -11.93 8.49 0.34
CA ASN A 196 -12.59 8.03 -0.88
C ASN A 196 -11.98 8.74 -2.08
N ILE A 197 -11.40 7.99 -3.01
CA ILE A 197 -10.88 8.49 -4.28
C ILE A 197 -11.79 8.03 -5.39
N ALA A 198 -12.49 8.96 -6.01
CA ALA A 198 -13.40 8.74 -7.11
C ALA A 198 -12.70 9.02 -8.44
N LEU A 199 -12.56 8.00 -9.29
CA LEU A 199 -11.90 8.10 -10.59
C LEU A 199 -12.90 8.01 -11.72
N THR A 200 -12.82 8.94 -12.66
CA THR A 200 -13.57 8.93 -13.92
C THR A 200 -12.62 8.99 -15.12
N SER A 201 -13.09 8.59 -16.29
CA SER A 201 -12.39 8.80 -17.56
C SER A 201 -13.35 8.88 -18.72
N ALA A 202 -13.06 9.75 -19.68
CA ALA A 202 -13.69 9.75 -20.99
C ALA A 202 -13.15 8.62 -21.91
N GLN A 203 -12.00 8.02 -21.55
CA GLN A 203 -11.35 6.95 -22.31
C GLN A 203 -11.92 5.59 -21.90
N SER A 204 -12.59 4.91 -22.82
CA SER A 204 -13.26 3.64 -22.55
C SER A 204 -12.34 2.42 -22.38
N ASN A 205 -11.04 2.56 -22.67
CA ASN A 205 -10.03 1.51 -22.60
C ASN A 205 -9.13 1.61 -21.36
N TYR A 206 -9.43 2.53 -20.42
CA TYR A 206 -8.66 2.65 -19.20
C TYR A 206 -9.22 1.75 -18.10
N SER A 207 -8.32 1.07 -17.39
CA SER A 207 -8.62 0.28 -16.20
C SER A 207 -7.61 0.59 -15.11
N VAL A 208 -8.08 0.75 -13.88
CA VAL A 208 -7.24 1.01 -12.71
C VAL A 208 -7.10 -0.26 -11.87
N SER A 209 -5.86 -0.62 -11.54
CA SER A 209 -5.55 -1.77 -10.67
C SER A 209 -5.17 -1.36 -9.26
N ASP A 210 -4.51 -0.20 -9.11
CA ASP A 210 -3.98 0.25 -7.82
C ASP A 210 -4.16 1.76 -7.66
N ILE A 211 -4.31 2.19 -6.42
CA ILE A 211 -4.25 3.60 -6.03
C ILE A 211 -3.24 3.72 -4.89
N ARG A 212 -2.38 4.71 -4.98
CA ARG A 212 -1.39 5.01 -3.97
C ARG A 212 -1.48 6.48 -3.56
N VAL A 213 -1.44 6.74 -2.26
CA VAL A 213 -1.32 8.08 -1.71
C VAL A 213 -0.04 8.17 -0.90
N ARG A 214 0.67 9.30 -1.03
CA ARG A 214 1.94 9.52 -0.34
C ARG A 214 2.07 10.97 0.08
N PHE A 215 2.46 11.20 1.35
CA PHE A 215 2.85 12.53 1.78
C PHE A 215 4.11 13.01 1.07
N GLU A 216 4.18 14.31 0.77
CA GLU A 216 5.40 14.95 0.27
C GLU A 216 6.43 15.12 1.39
N ASP A 217 5.97 15.19 2.64
CA ASP A 217 6.79 15.20 3.85
C ASP A 217 6.92 13.76 4.38
N GLU A 218 8.08 13.16 4.22
CA GLU A 218 8.35 11.78 4.61
C GLU A 218 8.34 11.53 6.13
N SER A 219 8.28 12.59 6.94
CA SER A 219 8.10 12.47 8.39
C SER A 219 6.65 12.19 8.81
N GLU A 220 5.68 12.36 7.91
CA GLU A 220 4.27 12.07 8.15
C GLU A 220 3.99 10.55 8.00
N ILE A 221 2.93 10.08 8.68
CA ILE A 221 2.60 8.65 8.72
C ILE A 221 1.17 8.43 8.29
N PHE A 222 0.94 7.83 7.11
CA PHE A 222 -0.38 7.36 6.67
C PHE A 222 -0.71 5.96 7.19
N SER A 223 0.25 5.04 7.13
CA SER A 223 0.12 3.67 7.65
C SER A 223 0.93 3.50 8.93
N VAL A 224 0.52 2.60 9.81
CA VAL A 224 1.11 2.45 11.14
C VAL A 224 1.63 1.03 11.33
N THR A 225 2.93 0.88 11.54
CA THR A 225 3.55 -0.39 11.91
C THR A 225 3.61 -0.56 13.44
N GLU A 226 3.70 0.56 14.17
CA GLU A 226 3.62 0.58 15.61
C GLU A 226 2.95 1.89 16.08
N GLY A 227 1.84 1.76 16.80
CA GLY A 227 1.12 2.87 17.37
C GLY A 227 0.22 2.44 18.52
N SER A 228 -0.37 3.42 19.20
CA SER A 228 -1.35 3.18 20.24
C SER A 228 -2.50 4.18 20.19
N VAL A 229 -3.66 3.76 20.67
CA VAL A 229 -4.86 4.58 20.86
C VAL A 229 -5.18 4.70 22.34
N ASN A 230 -5.52 5.92 22.75
CA ASN A 230 -6.07 6.19 24.07
C ASN A 230 -7.59 6.01 24.01
N LEU A 231 -8.12 5.02 24.73
CA LEU A 231 -9.56 4.71 24.68
C LEU A 231 -10.43 5.72 25.42
N SER A 232 -9.86 6.66 26.17
CA SER A 232 -10.63 7.71 26.83
C SER A 232 -11.11 8.81 25.88
N ASP A 233 -10.34 9.07 24.80
CA ASP A 233 -10.58 10.19 23.90
C ASP A 233 -10.31 9.88 22.41
N GLY A 234 -9.78 8.69 22.10
CA GLY A 234 -9.45 8.25 20.75
C GLY A 234 -8.17 8.85 20.18
N SER A 235 -7.39 9.57 20.98
CA SER A 235 -6.12 10.15 20.52
C SER A 235 -5.12 9.06 20.16
N LEU A 236 -4.39 9.28 19.05
CA LEU A 236 -3.40 8.34 18.52
C LEU A 236 -1.99 8.78 18.85
N THR A 237 -1.14 7.83 19.25
CA THR A 237 0.31 7.99 19.28
C THR A 237 0.91 7.11 18.19
N LEU A 238 1.49 7.73 17.16
CA LEU A 238 2.12 7.04 16.04
C LEU A 238 3.62 6.93 16.31
N THR A 239 4.14 5.72 16.52
CA THR A 239 5.54 5.48 16.83
C THR A 239 6.37 5.18 15.59
N SER A 240 5.83 4.37 14.68
CA SER A 240 6.45 4.06 13.40
C SER A 240 5.42 3.73 12.34
N GLY A 241 5.79 3.96 11.07
CA GLY A 241 4.93 3.73 9.93
C GLY A 241 5.55 4.26 8.65
N THR A 242 4.73 4.43 7.61
CA THR A 242 5.18 4.98 6.33
C THR A 242 4.35 6.19 5.92
N PRO A 243 4.92 7.13 5.15
CA PRO A 243 4.18 8.26 4.60
C PRO A 243 3.25 7.86 3.46
N GLU A 244 3.09 6.58 3.21
CA GLU A 244 2.44 6.03 2.04
C GLU A 244 1.43 4.95 2.42
N ILE A 245 0.37 4.85 1.61
CA ILE A 245 -0.62 3.78 1.67
C ILE A 245 -1.11 3.45 0.26
N SER A 246 -1.31 2.18 -0.02
CA SER A 246 -1.77 1.68 -1.30
C SER A 246 -3.05 0.86 -1.16
N LEU A 247 -3.92 0.98 -2.16
CA LEU A 247 -5.10 0.15 -2.33
C LEU A 247 -4.98 -0.63 -3.61
N HIS A 248 -5.14 -1.94 -3.52
CA HIS A 248 -5.21 -2.84 -4.66
C HIS A 248 -6.65 -3.28 -4.92
N PHE A 249 -7.09 -3.27 -6.19
CA PHE A 249 -8.34 -3.90 -6.61
C PHE A 249 -8.06 -5.37 -7.00
N ASN A 250 -8.84 -6.31 -6.45
CA ASN A 250 -8.71 -7.73 -6.83
C ASN A 250 -8.86 -7.95 -8.34
N GLU A 251 -9.73 -7.16 -8.97
CA GLU A 251 -9.86 -7.07 -10.42
C GLU A 251 -9.76 -5.62 -10.85
N ALA A 252 -8.94 -5.33 -11.85
CA ALA A 252 -8.78 -3.97 -12.35
C ALA A 252 -10.14 -3.37 -12.74
N ALA A 253 -10.47 -2.23 -12.14
CA ALA A 253 -11.75 -1.56 -12.33
C ALA A 253 -11.73 -0.71 -13.60
N LYS A 254 -12.69 -0.95 -14.51
CA LYS A 254 -12.80 -0.20 -15.76
C LYS A 254 -13.29 1.22 -15.48
N LEU A 255 -12.53 2.21 -15.96
CA LEU A 255 -12.92 3.62 -15.85
C LEU A 255 -13.98 3.99 -16.90
N SER A 256 -14.87 4.92 -16.53
CA SER A 256 -15.91 5.47 -17.38
C SER A 256 -16.32 6.86 -16.87
N ALA A 257 -17.38 7.42 -17.42
CA ALA A 257 -18.01 8.62 -16.87
C ALA A 257 -18.66 8.39 -15.49
N THR A 258 -18.98 7.12 -15.15
CA THR A 258 -19.41 6.75 -13.80
C THR A 258 -18.18 6.57 -12.92
N PRO A 259 -18.14 7.21 -11.72
CA PRO A 259 -16.98 7.12 -10.85
C PRO A 259 -16.69 5.69 -10.36
N VAL A 260 -15.44 5.29 -10.42
CA VAL A 260 -14.88 4.15 -9.70
C VAL A 260 -14.42 4.68 -8.34
N ASN A 261 -15.05 4.20 -7.27
CA ASN A 261 -14.73 4.62 -5.91
C ASN A 261 -13.75 3.64 -5.27
N ALA A 262 -12.66 4.20 -4.75
CA ALA A 262 -11.62 3.51 -3.99
C ALA A 262 -11.61 4.05 -2.55
N TYR A 263 -11.66 3.16 -1.57
CA TYR A 263 -11.73 3.53 -0.16
C TYR A 263 -10.51 3.02 0.60
N MET A 264 -9.83 3.93 1.30
CA MET A 264 -8.66 3.61 2.12
C MET A 264 -8.87 4.12 3.54
N THR A 265 -8.57 3.29 4.53
CA THR A 265 -8.44 3.75 5.92
C THR A 265 -7.08 4.40 6.10
N ILE A 266 -7.05 5.60 6.67
CA ILE A 266 -5.85 6.42 6.89
C ILE A 266 -5.84 7.01 8.30
N THR A 267 -4.67 7.43 8.78
CA THR A 267 -4.54 8.18 10.03
C THR A 267 -5.18 9.57 9.91
N PRO A 268 -5.86 10.08 10.95
CA PRO A 268 -6.37 11.46 11.00
C PRO A 268 -5.28 12.48 11.31
N GLY A 269 -5.62 13.75 11.27
CA GLY A 269 -4.73 14.86 11.61
C GLY A 269 -4.05 15.49 10.40
N HIS A 270 -2.73 15.59 10.40
CA HIS A 270 -1.88 16.07 9.29
C HIS A 270 -2.22 17.49 8.80
N ALA A 271 -2.53 18.41 9.71
CA ALA A 271 -2.95 19.77 9.41
C ALA A 271 -1.97 20.51 8.49
N GLY A 272 -2.45 20.99 7.36
CA GLY A 272 -1.68 21.77 6.37
C GLY A 272 -0.66 20.97 5.56
N LYS A 273 -0.56 19.64 5.74
CA LYS A 273 0.35 18.77 4.96
C LYS A 273 -0.21 18.50 3.57
N THR A 274 0.68 18.22 2.63
CA THR A 274 0.36 17.90 1.24
C THR A 274 0.69 16.45 0.96
N PHE A 275 -0.21 15.77 0.26
CA PHE A 275 0.02 14.44 -0.27
C PHE A 275 -0.29 14.37 -1.77
N SER A 276 0.38 13.46 -2.45
CA SER A 276 0.19 13.14 -3.86
C SER A 276 -0.65 11.87 -3.99
N VAL A 277 -1.47 11.82 -5.05
CA VAL A 277 -2.32 10.69 -5.41
C VAL A 277 -1.86 10.13 -6.74
N TYR A 278 -1.65 8.83 -6.78
CA TYR A 278 -1.24 8.07 -7.96
C TYR A 278 -2.26 6.96 -8.24
N ALA A 279 -2.42 6.61 -9.50
CA ALA A 279 -3.19 5.43 -9.92
C ALA A 279 -2.39 4.62 -10.92
N THR A 280 -2.41 3.29 -10.81
CA THR A 280 -1.89 2.40 -11.83
C THR A 280 -2.99 2.16 -12.86
N VAL A 281 -2.88 2.81 -14.01
CA VAL A 281 -3.84 2.74 -15.11
C VAL A 281 -3.22 1.97 -16.25
N ASN A 282 -3.86 0.88 -16.68
CA ASN A 282 -3.34 -0.03 -17.70
C ASN A 282 -1.89 -0.48 -17.44
N GLY A 283 -1.55 -0.69 -16.14
CA GLY A 283 -0.22 -1.10 -15.71
C GLY A 283 0.82 0.02 -15.60
N ILE A 284 0.43 1.28 -15.83
CA ILE A 284 1.31 2.44 -15.75
C ILE A 284 0.91 3.31 -14.55
N GLU A 285 1.81 3.51 -13.60
CA GLU A 285 1.57 4.43 -12.50
C GLU A 285 1.58 5.87 -13.00
N THR A 286 0.49 6.57 -12.75
CA THR A 286 0.23 7.93 -13.21
C THR A 286 -0.10 8.81 -12.01
N LYS A 287 0.60 9.92 -11.85
CA LYS A 287 0.25 10.92 -10.84
C LYS A 287 -1.03 11.64 -11.24
N LEU A 288 -2.05 11.56 -10.40
CA LEU A 288 -3.33 12.23 -10.61
C LEU A 288 -3.32 13.68 -10.14
N GLY A 289 -2.53 13.97 -9.10
CA GLY A 289 -2.38 15.29 -8.54
C GLY A 289 -1.94 15.27 -7.09
N SER A 290 -1.82 16.48 -6.51
CA SER A 290 -1.53 16.66 -5.09
C SER A 290 -2.69 17.37 -4.40
N LYS A 291 -2.90 17.08 -3.12
CA LYS A 291 -3.93 17.68 -2.28
C LYS A 291 -3.34 18.13 -0.95
N LYS A 292 -3.75 19.31 -0.51
CA LYS A 292 -3.36 19.84 0.79
C LYS A 292 -4.49 19.60 1.80
N ILE A 293 -4.16 19.00 2.93
CA ILE A 293 -5.07 18.83 4.06
C ILE A 293 -5.36 20.23 4.66
N PRO A 294 -6.61 20.52 5.02
CA PRO A 294 -6.96 21.80 5.67
C PRO A 294 -6.12 22.09 6.91
N ALA A 295 -6.02 23.36 7.29
CA ALA A 295 -5.30 23.77 8.49
C ALA A 295 -5.91 23.21 9.81
N SER A 296 -7.17 22.78 9.77
CA SER A 296 -7.83 22.07 10.87
C SER A 296 -7.43 20.60 10.99
N GLY A 297 -6.70 20.06 10.01
CA GLY A 297 -6.43 18.64 9.90
C GLY A 297 -7.61 17.84 9.33
N LEU A 298 -7.41 16.54 9.16
CA LEU A 298 -8.44 15.57 8.81
C LEU A 298 -9.03 15.00 10.10
N PRO A 299 -10.32 15.22 10.39
CA PRO A 299 -10.93 14.69 11.62
C PRO A 299 -11.02 13.16 11.60
N ALA A 300 -10.88 12.51 12.76
CA ALA A 300 -11.22 11.10 12.91
C ALA A 300 -12.72 10.86 12.66
N GLY A 301 -13.09 9.69 12.18
CA GLY A 301 -14.47 9.30 11.89
C GLY A 301 -15.07 9.95 10.65
N VAL A 302 -14.27 10.59 9.82
CA VAL A 302 -14.73 11.29 8.61
C VAL A 302 -14.31 10.53 7.35
N LYS A 303 -15.22 10.49 6.36
CA LYS A 303 -14.92 10.08 4.99
C LYS A 303 -14.59 11.32 4.16
N ALA A 304 -13.31 11.50 3.84
CA ALA A 304 -12.85 12.57 2.95
C ALA A 304 -12.92 12.13 1.49
N GLY A 305 -13.62 12.88 0.65
CA GLY A 305 -13.80 12.57 -0.78
C GLY A 305 -12.85 13.38 -1.66
N LEU A 306 -12.21 12.72 -2.62
CA LEU A 306 -11.44 13.33 -3.70
C LEU A 306 -11.91 12.78 -5.05
N SER A 307 -11.93 13.62 -6.07
CA SER A 307 -12.29 13.20 -7.42
C SER A 307 -11.18 13.59 -8.40
N PHE A 308 -10.87 12.65 -9.31
CA PHE A 308 -9.92 12.86 -10.40
C PHE A 308 -10.48 12.33 -11.71
N GLU A 309 -10.28 13.08 -12.77
CA GLU A 309 -10.55 12.63 -14.13
C GLU A 309 -9.24 12.17 -14.78
N VAL A 310 -9.17 10.92 -15.21
CA VAL A 310 -8.00 10.34 -15.85
C VAL A 310 -8.14 10.52 -17.37
N ASN A 311 -7.62 11.61 -17.89
CA ASN A 311 -7.68 11.95 -19.31
C ASN A 311 -6.47 11.45 -20.09
N GLU A 312 -5.36 11.23 -19.43
CA GLU A 312 -4.08 10.86 -19.98
C GLU A 312 -3.29 9.99 -19.01
N ILE A 313 -2.64 8.96 -19.53
CA ILE A 313 -1.70 8.15 -18.74
C ILE A 313 -0.33 8.80 -18.87
N LYS A 314 0.16 9.34 -17.77
CA LYS A 314 1.49 9.97 -17.68
C LYS A 314 2.30 9.27 -16.62
N ALA A 315 3.21 8.41 -17.06
CA ALA A 315 4.21 7.88 -16.14
C ALA A 315 5.11 9.02 -15.65
N GLU A 316 5.27 9.18 -14.34
CA GLU A 316 6.37 9.95 -13.79
C GLU A 316 7.62 9.09 -13.85
N TYR A 317 8.66 9.60 -14.52
CA TYR A 317 9.93 8.92 -14.65
C TYR A 317 11.01 9.65 -13.86
N THR A 318 11.73 8.92 -13.03
CA THR A 318 12.99 9.39 -12.48
C THR A 318 14.03 9.48 -13.59
N ASP A 319 14.55 10.67 -13.86
CA ASP A 319 15.56 10.88 -14.91
C ASP A 319 16.95 10.55 -14.38
N LEU A 320 17.46 9.39 -14.78
CA LEU A 320 18.79 8.88 -14.42
C LEU A 320 19.93 9.70 -15.07
N SER A 321 19.64 10.49 -16.09
CA SER A 321 20.62 11.32 -16.80
C SER A 321 20.71 12.75 -16.29
N THR A 322 20.06 13.09 -15.18
CA THR A 322 20.06 14.45 -14.60
C THR A 322 21.48 14.94 -14.26
N ALA A 323 22.35 14.06 -13.75
CA ALA A 323 23.75 14.36 -13.44
C ALA A 323 24.68 14.22 -14.65
N GLY A 324 24.17 13.85 -15.80
CA GLY A 324 24.93 13.62 -17.04
C GLY A 324 24.59 12.30 -17.71
N VAL A 325 25.01 12.16 -18.97
CA VAL A 325 24.77 10.93 -19.76
C VAL A 325 25.86 9.91 -19.46
N ALA A 326 25.47 8.70 -19.11
CA ALA A 326 26.36 7.58 -18.81
C ALA A 326 26.07 6.36 -19.69
N ASN A 327 26.94 5.36 -19.71
CA ASN A 327 26.73 4.06 -20.36
C ASN A 327 26.14 3.02 -19.39
N CYS A 328 26.19 3.30 -18.10
CA CYS A 328 25.62 2.48 -17.04
C CYS A 328 24.89 3.37 -16.03
N TYR A 329 23.69 2.99 -15.68
CA TYR A 329 22.90 3.64 -14.64
C TYR A 329 22.59 2.65 -13.53
N LEU A 330 22.69 3.10 -12.28
CA LEU A 330 22.30 2.35 -11.10
C LEU A 330 20.87 2.71 -10.71
N ILE A 331 20.07 1.68 -10.40
CA ILE A 331 18.76 1.83 -9.74
C ILE A 331 18.74 0.97 -8.47
N SER A 332 18.15 1.46 -7.41
CA SER A 332 18.15 0.81 -6.09
C SER A 332 16.76 0.50 -5.53
N ALA A 333 15.71 0.90 -6.23
CA ALA A 333 14.31 0.71 -5.84
C ALA A 333 13.42 0.42 -7.06
N PRO A 334 12.21 -0.14 -6.89
CA PRO A 334 11.24 -0.24 -7.96
C PRO A 334 10.75 1.14 -8.39
N GLY A 335 10.40 1.30 -9.66
CA GLY A 335 9.90 2.58 -10.17
C GLY A 335 9.87 2.68 -11.69
N ASN A 336 9.50 3.87 -12.13
CA ASN A 336 9.59 4.26 -13.54
C ASN A 336 10.83 5.13 -13.72
N TYR A 337 11.66 4.78 -14.69
CA TYR A 337 12.94 5.42 -14.95
C TYR A 337 13.06 5.85 -16.40
N LYS A 338 13.77 6.94 -16.63
CA LYS A 338 14.15 7.37 -17.97
C LYS A 338 15.60 7.84 -18.00
N PHE A 339 16.20 7.79 -19.17
CA PHE A 339 17.50 8.40 -19.43
C PHE A 339 17.59 8.92 -20.86
N LYS A 340 18.41 9.95 -21.06
CA LYS A 340 18.59 10.59 -22.36
C LYS A 340 19.25 9.61 -23.34
N ALA A 341 18.62 9.35 -24.47
CA ALA A 341 19.06 8.42 -25.49
C ALA A 341 19.50 9.09 -26.79
N THR A 342 19.62 10.41 -26.81
CA THR A 342 20.05 11.16 -28.02
C THR A 342 21.55 11.40 -28.06
N VAL A 343 22.32 10.89 -27.10
CA VAL A 343 23.78 11.09 -27.00
C VAL A 343 24.44 9.77 -26.66
N LYS A 344 25.50 9.42 -27.38
CA LYS A 344 26.35 8.26 -27.11
C LYS A 344 27.35 8.55 -26.01
N GLY A 345 27.64 7.55 -25.20
CA GLY A 345 28.69 7.60 -24.19
C GLY A 345 28.38 8.51 -23.00
N ASN A 346 29.39 8.85 -22.25
CA ASN A 346 29.31 9.74 -21.11
C ASN A 346 29.21 11.20 -21.58
N GLY A 347 28.29 11.94 -21.00
CA GLY A 347 28.05 13.33 -21.35
C GLY A 347 29.20 14.30 -21.06
N VAL A 348 30.12 13.88 -20.20
CA VAL A 348 31.35 14.63 -19.89
C VAL A 348 32.54 13.77 -20.27
N VAL A 349 33.29 14.21 -21.24
CA VAL A 349 34.54 13.56 -21.62
C VAL A 349 35.68 14.35 -20.95
N PRO A 350 36.46 13.73 -20.05
CA PRO A 350 37.66 14.37 -19.53
C PRO A 350 38.57 14.83 -20.68
N GLU A 351 39.17 16.01 -20.57
CA GLU A 351 40.05 16.58 -21.60
C GLU A 351 41.18 15.65 -22.02
N MET A 352 41.51 14.68 -21.18
CA MET A 352 42.58 13.67 -21.45
C MET A 352 42.09 12.48 -22.31
N LEU A 353 40.80 12.31 -22.51
CA LEU A 353 40.26 11.28 -23.38
C LEU A 353 40.18 11.81 -24.80
N SER A 354 40.77 11.06 -25.74
CA SER A 354 40.75 11.44 -27.16
C SER A 354 39.35 11.59 -27.70
N SER A 355 39.20 12.33 -28.81
CA SER A 355 37.95 12.54 -29.53
C SER A 355 37.17 11.25 -29.87
N ALA A 356 37.79 10.09 -29.79
CA ALA A 356 37.18 8.78 -29.99
C ALA A 356 36.07 8.42 -28.94
N VAL A 357 36.09 9.08 -27.77
CA VAL A 357 35.11 8.88 -26.70
C VAL A 357 34.16 10.06 -26.58
N ALA A 358 34.23 11.03 -27.48
CA ALA A 358 33.33 12.17 -27.50
C ALA A 358 31.87 11.75 -27.65
N SER A 359 30.98 12.43 -26.95
CA SER A 359 29.54 12.26 -27.10
C SER A 359 29.14 12.52 -28.54
N VAL A 360 28.50 11.55 -29.16
CA VAL A 360 27.97 11.68 -30.52
C VAL A 360 26.46 11.73 -30.44
N GLU A 361 25.89 12.79 -30.97
CA GLU A 361 24.43 12.90 -31.08
C GLU A 361 23.87 11.82 -31.99
N MET A 362 22.69 11.32 -31.66
CA MET A 362 21.97 10.34 -32.44
C MET A 362 20.47 10.57 -32.34
N THR A 363 19.73 10.02 -33.30
CA THR A 363 18.27 10.13 -33.37
C THR A 363 17.65 8.73 -33.30
N PRO A 364 17.46 8.18 -32.10
CA PRO A 364 16.82 6.90 -31.95
C PRO A 364 15.34 6.99 -32.29
N LYS A 365 14.78 5.91 -32.84
CA LYS A 365 13.37 5.79 -33.20
C LYS A 365 12.67 4.62 -32.50
N SER A 366 13.41 3.67 -31.99
CA SER A 366 12.89 2.56 -31.17
C SER A 366 13.92 2.08 -30.15
N ALA A 367 13.46 1.36 -29.14
CA ALA A 367 14.31 0.78 -28.11
C ALA A 367 13.84 -0.62 -27.71
N LEU A 368 14.77 -1.53 -27.42
CA LEU A 368 14.50 -2.89 -26.95
C LEU A 368 15.47 -3.30 -25.83
N VAL A 369 15.03 -4.19 -24.96
CA VAL A 369 15.93 -4.93 -24.06
C VAL A 369 16.66 -6.00 -24.88
N LEU A 370 17.98 -6.03 -24.76
CA LEU A 370 18.82 -7.01 -25.44
C LEU A 370 19.03 -8.27 -24.63
N TRP A 371 19.40 -8.10 -23.38
CA TRP A 371 19.52 -9.18 -22.41
C TRP A 371 19.33 -8.65 -21.00
N TYR A 372 19.03 -9.56 -20.06
CA TYR A 372 19.04 -9.28 -18.64
C TYR A 372 19.46 -10.52 -17.84
N ASN A 373 19.99 -10.29 -16.65
CA ASN A 373 20.14 -11.30 -15.63
C ASN A 373 19.46 -10.86 -14.33
N THR A 374 19.18 -11.81 -13.46
CA THR A 374 18.63 -11.59 -12.14
C THR A 374 19.47 -12.34 -11.11
N LYS A 375 19.13 -12.19 -9.84
CA LYS A 375 19.77 -12.94 -8.76
C LYS A 375 19.72 -14.45 -9.07
N TYR A 376 20.90 -15.08 -9.04
CA TYR A 376 21.03 -16.51 -9.29
C TYR A 376 20.67 -17.29 -8.02
N ASP A 377 19.72 -18.21 -8.12
CA ASP A 377 19.23 -19.08 -7.05
C ASP A 377 19.48 -20.57 -7.33
N GLY A 378 20.41 -20.89 -8.24
CA GLY A 378 20.69 -22.23 -8.69
C GLY A 378 19.80 -22.72 -9.83
N LYS A 379 18.81 -21.94 -10.26
CA LYS A 379 17.91 -22.25 -11.38
C LYS A 379 18.30 -21.50 -12.62
N LYS A 380 18.11 -22.11 -13.76
CA LYS A 380 18.35 -21.44 -15.04
C LYS A 380 17.23 -20.46 -15.35
N PRO A 381 17.54 -19.17 -15.70
CA PRO A 381 16.53 -18.12 -15.88
C PRO A 381 15.57 -18.33 -17.07
N TRP A 382 15.79 -19.32 -17.91
CA TRP A 382 14.91 -19.63 -19.04
C TRP A 382 13.73 -20.56 -18.73
N ASN A 383 13.53 -20.91 -17.47
CA ASN A 383 12.26 -21.50 -17.05
C ASN A 383 11.21 -20.40 -16.98
N ASP A 384 10.02 -20.64 -17.51
CA ASP A 384 8.94 -19.68 -17.72
C ASP A 384 8.46 -18.89 -16.49
N ALA A 385 8.95 -19.23 -15.31
CA ALA A 385 8.65 -18.59 -14.05
C ALA A 385 9.70 -17.54 -13.58
N SER A 386 10.71 -17.22 -14.40
CA SER A 386 11.71 -16.22 -13.99
C SER A 386 11.09 -14.83 -14.01
N PRO A 387 11.27 -14.02 -12.95
CA PRO A 387 10.72 -12.68 -12.90
C PRO A 387 11.24 -11.83 -14.06
N VAL A 388 10.35 -11.05 -14.67
CA VAL A 388 10.71 -10.09 -15.71
C VAL A 388 11.32 -8.87 -15.02
N TYR A 389 12.55 -8.54 -15.37
CA TYR A 389 13.28 -7.44 -14.75
C TYR A 389 12.72 -6.05 -15.12
N VAL A 390 12.29 -5.89 -16.36
CA VAL A 390 11.73 -4.65 -16.89
C VAL A 390 10.38 -4.97 -17.55
N ASN A 391 9.32 -4.36 -17.06
CA ASN A 391 7.96 -4.59 -17.54
C ASN A 391 7.70 -3.96 -18.90
N SER A 392 8.31 -2.79 -19.18
CA SER A 392 8.11 -2.06 -20.42
C SER A 392 9.34 -1.22 -20.74
N VAL A 393 9.65 -1.12 -22.04
CA VAL A 393 10.64 -0.18 -22.57
C VAL A 393 9.99 0.58 -23.72
N SER A 394 10.12 1.89 -23.71
CA SER A 394 9.65 2.77 -24.79
C SER A 394 10.64 3.89 -25.06
N LEU A 395 10.48 4.56 -26.21
CA LEU A 395 11.20 5.78 -26.54
C LEU A 395 10.20 6.93 -26.58
N ASP A 396 10.43 7.95 -25.76
CA ASP A 396 9.62 9.15 -25.71
C ASP A 396 10.49 10.42 -25.67
N ASN A 397 10.28 11.33 -26.61
CA ASN A 397 10.96 12.64 -26.67
C ASN A 397 12.50 12.57 -26.52
N GLY A 398 13.13 11.52 -27.10
CA GLY A 398 14.57 11.31 -27.04
C GLY A 398 15.08 10.67 -25.73
N TYR A 399 14.17 10.20 -24.88
CA TYR A 399 14.47 9.41 -23.71
C TYR A 399 14.04 7.97 -23.89
N ILE A 400 14.86 7.04 -23.46
CA ILE A 400 14.41 5.67 -23.19
C ILE A 400 13.74 5.69 -21.82
N CYS A 401 12.47 5.27 -21.80
CA CYS A 401 11.62 5.14 -20.62
C CYS A 401 11.40 3.67 -20.32
N PHE A 402 11.51 3.25 -19.07
CA PHE A 402 11.27 1.88 -18.66
C PHE A 402 10.69 1.84 -17.23
N SER A 403 9.98 0.77 -16.89
CA SER A 403 9.46 0.50 -15.55
C SER A 403 9.94 -0.86 -15.05
N THR A 404 10.15 -0.94 -13.74
CA THR A 404 10.47 -2.20 -13.05
C THR A 404 9.19 -2.83 -12.49
N PRO A 405 9.19 -4.14 -12.16
CA PRO A 405 8.13 -4.73 -11.35
C PRO A 405 7.97 -4.03 -9.98
N LYS A 406 6.77 -4.11 -9.40
CA LYS A 406 6.50 -3.58 -8.05
C LYS A 406 7.41 -4.25 -7.01
N GLU A 407 7.62 -5.56 -7.10
CA GLU A 407 8.67 -6.26 -6.36
C GLU A 407 9.99 -6.03 -7.08
N PHE A 408 10.93 -5.41 -6.37
CA PHE A 408 12.24 -5.11 -6.94
C PHE A 408 13.02 -6.39 -7.26
N VAL A 409 13.45 -6.50 -8.51
CA VAL A 409 14.26 -7.63 -8.97
C VAL A 409 15.69 -7.15 -9.21
N PRO A 410 16.67 -7.45 -8.34
CA PRO A 410 18.04 -7.07 -8.55
C PRO A 410 18.67 -7.83 -9.73
N GLY A 411 19.52 -7.14 -10.49
CA GLY A 411 20.17 -7.71 -11.67
C GLY A 411 20.75 -6.67 -12.60
N ASN A 412 20.96 -7.06 -13.85
CA ASN A 412 21.44 -6.18 -14.91
C ASN A 412 20.56 -6.33 -16.13
N VAL A 413 20.34 -5.23 -16.84
CA VAL A 413 19.66 -5.24 -18.14
C VAL A 413 20.40 -4.34 -19.12
N VAL A 414 20.55 -4.79 -20.35
CA VAL A 414 21.04 -3.95 -21.43
C VAL A 414 19.89 -3.58 -22.35
N ILE A 415 19.67 -2.26 -22.49
CA ILE A 415 18.67 -1.66 -23.36
C ILE A 415 19.38 -1.02 -24.53
N ALA A 416 18.89 -1.23 -25.73
CA ALA A 416 19.45 -0.68 -26.96
C ALA A 416 18.46 0.23 -27.68
N ALA A 417 19.01 1.21 -28.41
CA ALA A 417 18.28 2.11 -29.29
C ALA A 417 18.63 1.85 -30.75
N PHE A 418 17.62 1.95 -31.63
CA PHE A 418 17.70 1.69 -33.06
C PHE A 418 17.32 2.90 -33.91
N ALA A 419 17.86 2.97 -35.13
CA ALA A 419 17.58 4.06 -36.06
C ALA A 419 16.21 3.92 -36.74
N GLU A 420 15.65 2.72 -36.79
CA GLU A 420 14.40 2.40 -37.45
C GLU A 420 13.25 2.47 -36.47
N GLU A 421 12.06 2.81 -36.98
CA GLU A 421 10.81 2.80 -36.24
C GLU A 421 10.28 1.35 -36.10
N ASN A 422 9.54 1.10 -35.01
CA ASN A 422 8.83 -0.17 -34.82
C ASN A 422 9.73 -1.42 -34.81
N VAL A 423 10.98 -1.31 -34.40
CA VAL A 423 11.81 -2.48 -34.12
C VAL A 423 11.26 -3.23 -32.91
N THR A 424 10.89 -4.49 -33.13
CA THR A 424 10.30 -5.37 -32.12
C THR A 424 11.00 -6.72 -32.13
N TYR A 425 10.79 -7.52 -31.10
CA TYR A 425 11.35 -8.89 -31.01
C TYR A 425 10.85 -9.80 -32.17
N ASP A 426 9.64 -9.53 -32.69
CA ASP A 426 9.00 -10.35 -33.71
C ASP A 426 9.50 -10.02 -35.12
N ASN A 427 10.00 -8.79 -35.34
CA ASN A 427 10.39 -8.36 -36.69
C ASN A 427 11.91 -8.20 -36.87
N ILE A 428 12.69 -8.30 -35.79
CA ILE A 428 14.15 -8.20 -35.90
C ILE A 428 14.74 -9.49 -36.51
N THR A 429 15.66 -9.36 -37.45
CA THR A 429 16.32 -10.48 -38.11
C THR A 429 17.82 -10.44 -37.86
N VAL A 430 18.43 -11.62 -37.81
CA VAL A 430 19.88 -11.78 -37.59
C VAL A 430 20.50 -12.72 -38.61
N ASP A 431 21.75 -12.49 -38.98
CA ASP A 431 22.54 -13.37 -39.86
C ASP A 431 23.08 -14.61 -39.10
N GLU A 432 23.82 -15.45 -39.79
CA GLU A 432 24.49 -16.64 -39.23
C GLU A 432 25.50 -16.30 -38.11
N ASN A 433 26.05 -15.09 -38.13
CA ASN A 433 26.95 -14.55 -37.14
C ASN A 433 26.20 -13.79 -36.02
N ARG A 434 24.85 -13.82 -36.04
CA ARG A 434 23.97 -13.14 -35.10
C ARG A 434 24.09 -11.62 -35.09
N ASN A 435 24.50 -11.01 -36.21
CA ASN A 435 24.37 -9.58 -36.40
C ASN A 435 22.95 -9.24 -36.86
N ILE A 436 22.40 -8.16 -36.34
CA ILE A 436 21.11 -7.63 -36.76
C ILE A 436 21.24 -7.17 -38.21
N THR A 437 20.33 -7.63 -39.09
CA THR A 437 20.38 -7.37 -40.54
C THR A 437 19.37 -6.36 -41.02
N ASN A 438 18.28 -6.15 -40.31
CA ASN A 438 17.18 -5.29 -40.74
C ASN A 438 16.95 -4.07 -39.84
N ALA A 439 17.85 -3.83 -38.88
CA ALA A 439 17.82 -2.65 -38.03
C ALA A 439 19.25 -2.20 -37.68
N THR A 440 19.43 -0.88 -37.54
CA THR A 440 20.71 -0.28 -37.22
C THR A 440 20.74 0.04 -35.72
N LEU A 441 21.54 -0.70 -34.99
CA LEU A 441 21.78 -0.41 -33.57
C LEU A 441 22.61 0.88 -33.46
N LEU A 442 22.07 1.88 -32.77
CA LEU A 442 22.73 3.16 -32.54
C LEU A 442 23.62 3.14 -31.30
N TRP A 443 23.06 2.66 -30.18
CA TRP A 443 23.75 2.58 -28.88
C TRP A 443 23.02 1.64 -27.95
N SER A 444 23.69 1.30 -26.82
CA SER A 444 23.14 0.48 -25.74
C SER A 444 23.59 1.00 -24.38
N TRP A 445 22.79 0.73 -23.37
CA TRP A 445 23.05 1.11 -21.97
C TRP A 445 22.85 -0.08 -21.05
N ASN A 446 23.70 -0.19 -20.04
CA ASN A 446 23.51 -1.14 -18.95
C ASN A 446 22.75 -0.46 -17.80
N ILE A 447 21.67 -1.06 -17.37
CA ILE A 447 21.00 -0.68 -16.14
C ILE A 447 21.35 -1.72 -15.08
N TRP A 448 21.98 -1.26 -14.02
CA TRP A 448 22.37 -2.08 -12.90
C TRP A 448 21.41 -1.87 -11.75
N ALA A 449 20.66 -2.91 -11.36
CA ALA A 449 19.74 -2.87 -10.24
C ALA A 449 20.33 -3.57 -9.03
N ALA A 450 20.55 -2.81 -7.99
CA ALA A 450 21.07 -3.30 -6.72
C ALA A 450 20.23 -2.71 -5.60
N GLU A 451 19.37 -3.54 -5.02
CA GLU A 451 18.37 -3.14 -4.02
C GLU A 451 19.00 -2.40 -2.84
N GLY A 452 18.48 -1.21 -2.54
CA GLY A 452 18.95 -0.37 -1.45
C GLY A 452 20.41 0.10 -1.53
N TYR A 453 21.10 -0.13 -2.67
CA TYR A 453 22.52 0.21 -2.81
C TYR A 453 22.72 1.68 -3.19
N ASP A 454 23.54 2.36 -2.39
CA ASP A 454 24.07 3.70 -2.66
C ASP A 454 25.60 3.64 -2.74
N TYR A 455 26.16 3.80 -3.95
CA TYR A 455 27.60 3.67 -4.17
C TYR A 455 28.46 4.73 -3.45
N GLU A 456 27.86 5.84 -3.00
CA GLU A 456 28.58 6.86 -2.21
C GLU A 456 28.47 6.58 -0.71
N ALA A 457 27.26 6.25 -0.22
CA ALA A 457 27.01 5.95 1.19
C ALA A 457 27.66 4.60 1.60
N ASP A 458 27.60 3.60 0.72
CA ASP A 458 28.12 2.26 0.95
C ASP A 458 29.63 2.12 0.59
N ALA A 459 30.27 3.21 0.13
CA ALA A 459 31.69 3.19 -0.22
C ALA A 459 32.58 2.89 0.98
N ILE A 460 33.59 2.04 0.76
CA ILE A 460 34.62 1.74 1.75
C ILE A 460 35.88 2.60 1.51
N THR A 461 36.65 2.87 2.55
CA THR A 461 37.89 3.62 2.42
C THR A 461 39.06 2.66 2.42
N VAL A 462 39.83 2.64 1.32
CA VAL A 462 41.03 1.82 1.16
C VAL A 462 42.20 2.73 0.78
N GLY A 463 43.24 2.76 1.59
CA GLY A 463 44.44 3.58 1.32
C GLY A 463 44.14 5.09 1.18
N GLY A 464 43.07 5.60 1.81
CA GLY A 464 42.63 7.00 1.72
C GLY A 464 41.70 7.32 0.54
N TYR A 465 41.39 6.33 -0.29
CA TYR A 465 40.47 6.47 -1.43
C TYR A 465 39.10 5.85 -1.10
N LYS A 466 38.02 6.49 -1.55
CA LYS A 466 36.68 5.89 -1.55
C LYS A 466 36.61 4.90 -2.70
N VAL A 467 36.23 3.67 -2.38
CA VAL A 467 36.07 2.57 -3.35
C VAL A 467 34.71 1.95 -3.15
N MET A 468 34.03 1.59 -4.23
CA MET A 468 32.78 0.84 -4.13
C MET A 468 33.01 -0.47 -3.38
N ASN A 469 32.07 -0.85 -2.51
CA ASN A 469 32.13 -2.10 -1.73
C ASN A 469 31.80 -3.35 -2.56
N ARG A 470 31.43 -3.18 -3.85
CA ARG A 470 31.09 -4.28 -4.76
C ARG A 470 31.55 -4.02 -6.18
N ASN A 471 31.68 -5.09 -6.97
CA ASN A 471 32.01 -5.02 -8.38
C ASN A 471 30.86 -4.42 -9.20
N LEU A 472 31.18 -3.79 -10.33
CA LEU A 472 30.17 -3.27 -11.27
C LEU A 472 29.24 -4.40 -11.73
N GLY A 473 27.96 -4.20 -11.59
CA GLY A 473 26.94 -5.19 -11.92
C GLY A 473 26.73 -6.28 -10.89
N ALA A 474 27.43 -6.24 -9.74
CA ALA A 474 27.20 -7.21 -8.67
C ALA A 474 25.84 -6.99 -8.00
N ILE A 475 25.09 -8.06 -7.86
CA ILE A 475 23.77 -8.04 -7.24
C ILE A 475 23.89 -7.96 -5.72
N LEU A 476 24.91 -8.62 -5.15
CA LEU A 476 25.18 -8.65 -3.73
C LEU A 476 26.55 -8.04 -3.42
N ASP A 477 26.71 -7.61 -2.20
CA ASP A 477 27.98 -7.23 -1.61
C ASP A 477 28.88 -8.48 -1.40
N ALA A 478 30.19 -8.31 -1.53
CA ALA A 478 31.16 -9.41 -1.34
C ALA A 478 31.21 -9.96 0.09
N SER A 479 30.69 -9.23 1.09
CA SER A 479 30.56 -9.71 2.47
C SER A 479 29.38 -10.68 2.66
N SER A 480 28.44 -10.69 1.73
CA SER A 480 27.23 -11.54 1.73
C SER A 480 27.51 -12.90 1.07
N THR A 481 28.50 -13.66 1.56
CA THR A 481 28.99 -14.88 0.87
C THR A 481 28.67 -16.18 1.61
N SER A 482 27.69 -16.16 2.52
CA SER A 482 27.35 -17.33 3.35
C SER A 482 26.43 -18.35 2.69
N GLY A 483 25.69 -17.98 1.64
CA GLY A 483 24.80 -18.85 0.89
C GLY A 483 25.48 -19.57 -0.27
N GLU A 484 24.91 -20.66 -0.75
CA GLU A 484 25.47 -21.50 -1.84
C GLU A 484 25.71 -20.70 -3.13
N TYR A 485 24.83 -19.74 -3.47
CA TYR A 485 24.90 -18.97 -4.72
C TYR A 485 25.28 -17.49 -4.52
N GLU A 486 25.51 -17.05 -3.29
CA GLU A 486 25.86 -15.66 -3.00
C GLU A 486 27.19 -15.23 -3.60
N PRO A 487 28.25 -16.07 -3.63
CA PRO A 487 29.49 -15.71 -4.30
C PRO A 487 29.31 -15.36 -5.78
N VAL A 488 28.43 -16.07 -6.49
CA VAL A 488 28.12 -15.82 -7.91
C VAL A 488 27.45 -14.46 -8.08
N ASN A 489 26.50 -14.12 -7.21
CA ASN A 489 25.78 -12.86 -7.23
C ASN A 489 26.66 -11.65 -6.83
N ALA A 490 27.80 -11.88 -6.17
CA ALA A 490 28.78 -10.86 -5.79
C ALA A 490 29.89 -10.62 -6.85
N VAL A 491 29.99 -11.45 -7.88
CA VAL A 491 31.06 -11.32 -8.90
C VAL A 491 30.86 -10.06 -9.77
N GLY A 492 29.63 -9.71 -10.12
CA GLY A 492 29.33 -8.62 -11.04
C GLY A 492 29.44 -9.05 -12.51
N ASN A 493 29.48 -8.07 -13.41
CA ASN A 493 29.60 -8.31 -14.84
C ASN A 493 31.04 -8.48 -15.30
N PHE A 494 31.23 -9.22 -16.39
CA PHE A 494 32.53 -9.28 -17.07
C PHE A 494 32.66 -8.19 -18.12
N TYR A 495 33.84 -7.60 -18.20
CA TYR A 495 34.18 -6.53 -19.14
C TYR A 495 35.40 -6.97 -19.99
N GLN A 496 35.31 -6.74 -21.28
CA GLN A 496 36.39 -6.99 -22.22
C GLN A 496 37.00 -5.66 -22.64
N TRP A 497 38.33 -5.61 -22.70
CA TRP A 497 39.07 -4.43 -23.19
C TRP A 497 38.56 -4.02 -24.58
N GLY A 498 38.32 -2.73 -24.76
CA GLY A 498 37.78 -2.18 -26.03
C GLY A 498 36.30 -2.43 -26.31
N ARG A 499 35.59 -3.08 -25.38
CA ARG A 499 34.13 -3.29 -25.48
C ARG A 499 33.40 -2.46 -24.43
N LYS A 500 32.35 -1.76 -24.88
CA LYS A 500 31.50 -0.92 -24.03
C LYS A 500 30.53 -1.73 -23.16
N ASP A 501 29.85 -2.70 -23.79
CA ASP A 501 28.82 -3.47 -23.10
C ASP A 501 29.39 -4.60 -22.27
N PRO A 502 28.88 -4.81 -21.06
CA PRO A 502 29.30 -5.93 -20.23
C PRO A 502 28.78 -7.27 -20.76
N PHE A 503 29.44 -8.34 -20.33
CA PHE A 503 28.93 -9.69 -20.44
C PHE A 503 28.31 -10.12 -19.11
N PRO A 504 27.19 -10.85 -19.15
CA PRO A 504 26.65 -11.45 -17.95
C PRO A 504 27.63 -12.49 -17.39
N THR A 505 27.67 -12.58 -16.07
CA THR A 505 28.42 -13.62 -15.35
C THR A 505 27.65 -14.93 -15.43
N PHE A 506 28.33 -16.01 -15.81
CA PHE A 506 27.74 -17.35 -15.87
C PHE A 506 26.51 -17.49 -16.78
N ASP A 507 25.89 -18.67 -16.78
CA ASP A 507 24.71 -18.98 -17.58
C ASP A 507 23.39 -18.45 -16.97
N ASN A 508 23.44 -17.42 -16.13
CA ASN A 508 22.27 -16.88 -15.44
C ASN A 508 21.62 -15.69 -16.15
N TYR A 509 21.79 -15.58 -17.44
CA TYR A 509 21.18 -14.51 -18.24
C TYR A 509 20.08 -15.02 -19.16
N ARG A 510 19.11 -14.18 -19.45
CA ARG A 510 18.06 -14.42 -20.42
C ARG A 510 18.20 -13.44 -21.57
N THR A 511 18.07 -13.97 -22.75
CA THR A 511 18.04 -13.20 -23.98
C THR A 511 16.68 -13.30 -24.62
N TYR A 512 16.17 -12.22 -25.20
CA TYR A 512 14.94 -12.25 -25.97
C TYR A 512 15.26 -12.81 -27.37
N GLN A 513 14.59 -13.89 -27.76
CA GLN A 513 14.74 -14.44 -29.11
C GLN A 513 14.08 -13.53 -30.12
N PRO A 514 14.64 -13.44 -31.36
CA PRO A 514 15.80 -14.13 -31.93
C PRO A 514 17.14 -13.41 -31.66
N CYS A 515 17.10 -12.24 -31.03
CA CYS A 515 18.24 -11.38 -30.89
C CYS A 515 19.11 -11.87 -29.79
N VAL A 516 20.34 -12.25 -30.07
CA VAL A 516 20.85 -12.06 -28.89
C VAL A 516 22.18 -12.59 -28.54
N TYR A 517 23.05 -12.50 -29.44
CA TYR A 517 24.43 -12.45 -29.10
C TYR A 517 25.06 -11.25 -29.81
N PHE A 518 25.13 -10.13 -29.11
CA PHE A 518 25.77 -8.93 -29.64
C PHE A 518 27.28 -9.09 -29.63
N TYR A 519 27.81 -9.93 -30.45
CA TYR A 519 29.26 -10.11 -30.57
C TYR A 519 29.93 -9.03 -31.40
N LYS A 520 29.17 -8.21 -32.11
CA LYS A 520 29.74 -7.19 -32.98
C LYS A 520 29.23 -5.80 -32.71
N LEU A 521 28.88 -5.53 -31.47
CA LEU A 521 28.35 -4.26 -31.11
C LEU A 521 29.42 -3.30 -30.64
N LEU A 522 29.56 -2.28 -31.44
CA LEU A 522 30.25 -1.05 -31.05
C LEU A 522 31.67 -1.29 -30.55
N THR A 523 32.51 -1.82 -31.42
CA THR A 523 33.92 -1.49 -31.30
C THR A 523 34.00 0.02 -31.34
N VAL A 524 34.37 0.63 -30.23
CA VAL A 524 34.88 2.00 -30.24
C VAL A 524 36.04 1.98 -31.23
N PRO A 525 36.03 2.81 -32.27
CA PRO A 525 37.19 2.89 -33.15
C PRO A 525 38.38 3.21 -32.27
N THR A 526 39.41 2.34 -32.33
CA THR A 526 40.67 2.55 -31.68
C THR A 526 41.36 3.78 -32.21
#